data_0ac0ebe3b643548b6d6de794b58409d5
#
_entry.id   0ac0ebe3b643548b6d6de794b58409d5
#
_cell.length_a   1.000
_cell.length_b   1.000
_cell.length_c   1.000
_cell.angle_alpha   90.00
_cell.angle_beta   90.00
_cell.angle_gamma   90.00
#
_symmetry.space_group_name_H-M   'P 1'
#
loop_
_entity.id
_entity.type
_entity.pdbx_description
1 polymer ?
#
loop_
_entity_poly.entity_id
_entity_poly.type
_entity_poly.pdbx_seq_one_letter_code
_entity_poly.pdbx_strand_id
1 'polypeptide(L)'
;MTADGVALCGNHALLNGQFYSNNLYTITGVTSVLSSTSLNAAIVALAVQPDQTGVILGQQPAVLLVPPALIKLALELSDSALAGDAATNAINVFRSAYGYRIFSNPYLSAGAGGSDMARFLLARNHAIKRIVRQGVETYLRPWGMSNNRTYLYQANFREEVVALDYVGVIGATGTTA
;
A
#
# COMPACT_ATOMS: atom_id res chain seq x y z
N MET A 1 9.79 6.76 -5.30
CA MET A 1 9.79 6.63 -6.76
C MET A 1 10.07 5.19 -7.11
N THR A 2 9.48 4.67 -8.15
CA THR A 2 9.77 3.35 -8.74
C THR A 2 11.07 3.41 -9.54
N ALA A 3 11.56 2.26 -10.02
CA ALA A 3 12.82 2.19 -10.77
C ALA A 3 12.80 2.99 -12.09
N ASP A 4 11.63 3.27 -12.65
CA ASP A 4 11.42 4.12 -13.82
C ASP A 4 11.42 5.64 -13.51
N GLY A 5 11.64 6.03 -12.25
CA GLY A 5 11.66 7.42 -11.81
C GLY A 5 10.28 8.06 -11.60
N VAL A 6 9.21 7.29 -11.78
CA VAL A 6 7.82 7.76 -11.60
C VAL A 6 7.39 7.56 -10.14
N ALA A 7 6.38 8.30 -9.68
CA ALA A 7 5.76 8.05 -8.38
C ALA A 7 5.11 6.65 -8.37
N LEU A 8 5.11 5.97 -7.19
CA LEU A 8 4.55 4.61 -7.07
C LEU A 8 3.13 4.50 -7.61
N CYS A 9 2.30 5.51 -7.44
CA CYS A 9 0.95 5.60 -7.99
C CYS A 9 0.90 6.69 -9.06
N GLY A 10 1.42 6.40 -10.22
CA GLY A 10 1.54 7.32 -11.36
C GLY A 10 1.28 6.66 -12.70
N ASN A 11 1.64 7.33 -13.77
CA ASN A 11 1.58 6.81 -15.13
C ASN A 11 2.93 6.18 -15.50
N HIS A 12 2.96 4.86 -15.57
CA HIS A 12 4.15 4.08 -15.91
C HIS A 12 4.16 3.73 -17.39
N ALA A 13 5.31 3.90 -18.04
CA ALA A 13 5.50 3.52 -19.43
C ALA A 13 5.68 2.01 -19.53
N LEU A 14 4.93 1.37 -20.44
CA LEU A 14 5.08 -0.04 -20.77
C LEU A 14 6.06 -0.21 -21.93
N LEU A 15 6.68 -1.37 -22.01
CA LEU A 15 7.62 -1.71 -23.09
C LEU A 15 6.97 -1.72 -24.48
N ASN A 16 5.64 -1.87 -24.55
CA ASN A 16 4.85 -1.80 -25.79
C ASN A 16 4.53 -0.37 -26.25
N GLY A 17 5.06 0.67 -25.57
CA GLY A 17 4.81 2.08 -25.85
C GLY A 17 3.49 2.63 -25.32
N GLN A 18 2.73 1.84 -24.58
CA GLN A 18 1.53 2.29 -23.88
C GLN A 18 1.87 2.78 -22.48
N PHE A 19 0.91 3.45 -21.84
CA PHE A 19 1.01 3.88 -20.44
C PHE A 19 -0.03 3.16 -19.60
N TYR A 20 0.36 2.77 -18.39
CA TYR A 20 -0.52 2.23 -17.38
C TYR A 20 -0.47 3.10 -16.12
N SER A 21 -1.62 3.46 -15.59
CA SER A 21 -1.72 4.13 -14.29
C SER A 21 -2.20 3.16 -13.23
N ASN A 22 -1.54 3.13 -12.10
CA ASN A 22 -2.01 2.40 -10.92
C ASN A 22 -2.68 3.34 -9.88
N ASN A 23 -3.04 4.54 -10.27
CA ASN A 23 -3.91 5.42 -9.51
C ASN A 23 -5.37 5.10 -9.84
N LEU A 24 -6.15 4.72 -8.83
CA LEU A 24 -7.54 4.27 -9.00
C LEU A 24 -8.42 5.29 -9.70
N TYR A 25 -8.27 6.57 -9.39
CA TYR A 25 -9.04 7.63 -10.03
C TYR A 25 -8.76 7.72 -11.54
N THR A 26 -7.50 7.65 -11.92
CA THR A 26 -7.11 7.69 -13.35
C THR A 26 -7.60 6.46 -14.11
N ILE A 27 -7.62 5.28 -13.49
CA ILE A 27 -8.02 4.03 -14.16
C ILE A 27 -9.55 3.97 -14.35
N THR A 28 -10.31 4.34 -13.32
CA THR A 28 -11.74 3.99 -13.26
C THR A 28 -12.66 5.21 -13.34
N GLY A 29 -12.14 6.43 -13.14
CA GLY A 29 -12.95 7.64 -12.96
C GLY A 29 -13.84 7.61 -11.70
N VAL A 30 -13.73 6.56 -10.88
CA VAL A 30 -14.50 6.41 -9.63
C VAL A 30 -13.92 7.34 -8.57
N THR A 31 -14.79 7.99 -7.81
CA THR A 31 -14.39 8.86 -6.68
C THR A 31 -13.43 8.12 -5.75
N SER A 32 -12.39 8.80 -5.36
CA SER A 32 -11.34 8.23 -4.52
C SER A 32 -11.75 8.00 -3.06
N VAL A 33 -12.96 8.39 -2.67
CA VAL A 33 -13.50 8.14 -1.32
C VAL A 33 -13.72 6.63 -1.11
N LEU A 34 -13.37 6.12 0.06
CA LEU A 34 -13.55 4.71 0.40
C LEU A 34 -15.05 4.38 0.46
N SER A 35 -15.49 3.48 -0.40
CA SER A 35 -16.84 2.95 -0.49
C SER A 35 -16.81 1.51 -1.02
N SER A 36 -17.91 0.78 -0.96
CA SER A 36 -18.00 -0.57 -1.53
C SER A 36 -17.70 -0.56 -3.04
N THR A 37 -18.23 0.41 -3.76
CA THR A 37 -17.99 0.59 -5.19
C THR A 37 -16.53 0.86 -5.51
N SER A 38 -15.91 1.80 -4.79
CA SER A 38 -14.50 2.16 -5.04
C SER A 38 -13.54 1.05 -4.61
N LEU A 39 -13.88 0.28 -3.58
CA LEU A 39 -13.10 -0.88 -3.16
C LEU A 39 -13.18 -2.01 -4.20
N ASN A 40 -14.38 -2.29 -4.71
CA ASN A 40 -14.55 -3.26 -5.81
C ASN A 40 -13.80 -2.83 -7.07
N ALA A 41 -13.87 -1.55 -7.44
CA ALA A 41 -13.11 -1.01 -8.57
C ALA A 41 -11.59 -1.18 -8.39
N ALA A 42 -11.08 -0.99 -7.18
CA ALA A 42 -9.66 -1.21 -6.88
C ALA A 42 -9.27 -2.70 -6.99
N ILE A 43 -10.12 -3.61 -6.55
CA ILE A 43 -9.89 -5.06 -6.65
C ILE A 43 -9.88 -5.50 -8.12
N VAL A 44 -10.84 -5.02 -8.91
CA VAL A 44 -10.88 -5.31 -10.35
C VAL A 44 -9.64 -4.73 -11.06
N ALA A 45 -9.27 -3.48 -10.76
CA ALA A 45 -8.08 -2.85 -11.31
C ALA A 45 -6.80 -3.63 -10.98
N LEU A 46 -6.68 -4.17 -9.76
CA LEU A 46 -5.56 -5.01 -9.35
C LEU A 46 -5.54 -6.34 -10.12
N ALA A 47 -6.71 -6.95 -10.33
CA ALA A 47 -6.82 -8.22 -11.05
C ALA A 47 -6.46 -8.10 -12.54
N VAL A 48 -6.79 -6.97 -13.17
CA VAL A 48 -6.47 -6.72 -14.58
C VAL A 48 -5.16 -5.96 -14.81
N GLN A 49 -4.40 -5.73 -13.74
CA GLN A 49 -3.13 -5.00 -13.82
C GLN A 49 -2.14 -5.72 -14.75
N PRO A 50 -1.63 -5.04 -15.78
CA PRO A 50 -0.61 -5.60 -16.66
C PRO A 50 0.78 -5.50 -16.03
N ASP A 51 1.68 -6.34 -16.51
CA ASP A 51 3.13 -6.18 -16.31
C ASP A 51 3.70 -5.14 -17.31
N GLN A 52 5.01 -4.96 -17.27
CA GLN A 52 5.71 -4.06 -18.21
C GLN A 52 5.59 -4.47 -19.68
N THR A 53 5.26 -5.74 -19.97
CA THR A 53 5.07 -6.25 -21.35
C THR A 53 3.61 -6.15 -21.81
N GLY A 54 2.69 -5.77 -20.92
CA GLY A 54 1.26 -5.66 -21.19
C GLY A 54 0.46 -6.94 -20.90
N VAL A 55 1.09 -7.96 -20.31
CA VAL A 55 0.42 -9.21 -19.93
C VAL A 55 -0.30 -9.03 -18.59
N ILE A 56 -1.58 -9.42 -18.52
CA ILE A 56 -2.39 -9.34 -17.31
C ILE A 56 -1.90 -10.37 -16.29
N LEU A 57 -1.65 -9.93 -15.05
CA LEU A 57 -1.05 -10.74 -14.00
C LEU A 57 -2.06 -11.50 -13.12
N GLY A 58 -3.35 -11.15 -13.16
CA GLY A 58 -4.39 -11.81 -12.37
C GLY A 58 -4.17 -11.75 -10.86
N GLN A 59 -3.70 -10.63 -10.34
CA GLN A 59 -3.32 -10.49 -8.92
C GLN A 59 -4.54 -10.40 -8.00
N GLN A 60 -4.38 -10.97 -6.79
CA GLN A 60 -5.40 -10.88 -5.75
C GLN A 60 -4.97 -9.94 -4.63
N PRO A 61 -5.92 -9.21 -4.01
CA PRO A 61 -5.62 -8.34 -2.89
C PRO A 61 -5.17 -9.15 -1.67
N ALA A 62 -4.17 -8.65 -0.96
CA ALA A 62 -3.68 -9.25 0.28
C ALA A 62 -3.72 -8.28 1.46
N VAL A 63 -3.53 -6.99 1.20
CA VAL A 63 -3.49 -5.96 2.24
C VAL A 63 -4.20 -4.71 1.76
N LEU A 64 -5.08 -4.18 2.60
CA LEU A 64 -5.63 -2.84 2.47
C LEU A 64 -4.98 -1.94 3.53
N LEU A 65 -4.21 -0.98 3.09
CA LEU A 65 -3.52 -0.02 3.93
C LEU A 65 -4.30 1.29 3.95
N VAL A 66 -4.68 1.75 5.15
CA VAL A 66 -5.51 2.95 5.35
C VAL A 66 -4.93 3.85 6.45
N PRO A 67 -5.22 5.16 6.44
CA PRO A 67 -4.96 6.03 7.57
C PRO A 67 -5.91 5.72 8.75
N PRO A 68 -5.60 6.15 9.97
CA PRO A 68 -6.44 5.92 11.16
C PRO A 68 -7.89 6.40 11.01
N ALA A 69 -8.09 7.49 10.26
CA ALA A 69 -9.43 8.04 10.01
C ALA A 69 -10.38 7.09 9.27
N LEU A 70 -9.83 6.23 8.40
CA LEU A 70 -10.62 5.29 7.58
C LEU A 70 -10.72 3.89 8.15
N ILE A 71 -10.07 3.57 9.27
CA ILE A 71 -10.02 2.20 9.79
C ILE A 71 -11.40 1.64 10.13
N LYS A 72 -12.25 2.46 10.75
CA LYS A 72 -13.63 2.07 11.10
C LYS A 72 -14.40 1.69 9.83
N LEU A 73 -14.41 2.58 8.84
CA LEU A 73 -15.12 2.36 7.59
C LEU A 73 -14.55 1.16 6.80
N ALA A 74 -13.23 0.99 6.80
CA ALA A 74 -12.58 -0.15 6.16
C ALA A 74 -13.00 -1.48 6.80
N LEU A 75 -13.09 -1.54 8.13
CA LEU A 75 -13.55 -2.73 8.86
C LEU A 75 -15.05 -2.99 8.62
N GLU A 76 -15.89 -1.95 8.63
CA GLU A 76 -17.31 -2.08 8.33
C GLU A 76 -17.54 -2.64 6.91
N LEU A 77 -16.80 -2.17 5.93
CA LEU A 77 -16.90 -2.64 4.56
C LEU A 77 -16.37 -4.06 4.36
N SER A 78 -15.34 -4.47 5.09
CA SER A 78 -14.63 -5.72 4.82
C SER A 78 -15.01 -6.85 5.77
N ASP A 79 -15.30 -6.55 7.04
CA ASP A 79 -15.43 -7.55 8.10
C ASP A 79 -16.89 -7.75 8.56
N SER A 80 -17.79 -6.82 8.19
CA SER A 80 -19.20 -6.95 8.46
C SER A 80 -19.79 -8.22 7.81
N ALA A 81 -20.65 -8.91 8.52
CA ALA A 81 -21.34 -10.09 7.98
C ALA A 81 -22.34 -9.74 6.87
N LEU A 82 -22.90 -8.54 6.93
CA LEU A 82 -23.87 -8.01 5.96
C LEU A 82 -23.24 -6.82 5.23
N ALA A 83 -23.62 -6.64 3.96
CA ALA A 83 -23.21 -5.48 3.20
C ALA A 83 -23.89 -4.23 3.78
N GLY A 84 -23.11 -3.29 4.34
CA GLY A 84 -23.64 -2.07 4.96
C GLY A 84 -24.37 -1.12 4.00
N ASP A 85 -24.21 -1.34 2.71
CA ASP A 85 -24.76 -0.50 1.62
C ASP A 85 -26.10 -1.02 1.06
N ALA A 86 -26.57 -2.18 1.52
CA ALA A 86 -27.75 -2.82 0.96
C ALA A 86 -28.90 -2.85 1.94
N ALA A 87 -30.04 -2.25 1.58
CA ALA A 87 -31.30 -2.36 2.29
C ALA A 87 -31.87 -3.81 2.36
N THR A 88 -31.20 -4.77 1.71
CA THR A 88 -31.67 -6.14 1.46
C THR A 88 -30.88 -7.22 2.16
N ASN A 89 -30.24 -6.98 3.31
CA ASN A 89 -29.49 -8.01 4.05
C ASN A 89 -28.52 -8.87 3.18
N ALA A 90 -27.95 -8.28 2.14
CA ALA A 90 -27.04 -8.97 1.25
C ALA A 90 -25.74 -9.38 2.00
N ILE A 91 -25.23 -10.57 1.66
CA ILE A 91 -23.97 -11.07 2.23
C ILE A 91 -22.82 -10.17 1.78
N ASN A 92 -21.92 -9.84 2.71
CA ASN A 92 -20.70 -9.09 2.38
C ASN A 92 -19.72 -9.98 1.61
N VAL A 93 -19.61 -9.72 0.31
CA VAL A 93 -18.73 -10.48 -0.60
C VAL A 93 -17.26 -10.25 -0.27
N PHE A 94 -16.88 -9.06 0.20
CA PHE A 94 -15.47 -8.76 0.50
C PHE A 94 -14.91 -9.64 1.61
N ARG A 95 -15.73 -9.97 2.61
CA ARG A 95 -15.35 -10.87 3.70
C ARG A 95 -15.12 -12.31 3.21
N SER A 96 -16.00 -12.82 2.35
CA SER A 96 -15.99 -14.23 1.95
C SER A 96 -15.04 -14.52 0.80
N ALA A 97 -14.87 -13.59 -0.17
CA ALA A 97 -14.17 -13.85 -1.42
C ALA A 97 -12.67 -13.52 -1.38
N TYR A 98 -12.25 -12.48 -0.65
CA TYR A 98 -10.90 -11.95 -0.82
C TYR A 98 -9.97 -12.11 0.38
N GLY A 99 -10.46 -12.18 1.62
CA GLY A 99 -9.66 -12.48 2.81
C GLY A 99 -8.41 -11.58 3.02
N TYR A 100 -8.40 -10.34 2.50
CA TYR A 100 -7.30 -9.42 2.68
C TYR A 100 -7.27 -8.87 4.11
N ARG A 101 -6.07 -8.47 4.56
CA ARG A 101 -5.86 -7.86 5.88
C ARG A 101 -5.93 -6.35 5.79
N ILE A 102 -6.50 -5.71 6.81
CA ILE A 102 -6.55 -4.26 6.94
C ILE A 102 -5.46 -3.83 7.92
N PHE A 103 -4.64 -2.87 7.48
CA PHE A 103 -3.63 -2.23 8.32
C PHE A 103 -3.85 -0.73 8.35
N SER A 104 -3.83 -0.17 9.57
CA SER A 104 -3.82 1.28 9.76
C SER A 104 -2.39 1.77 9.91
N ASN A 105 -2.04 2.81 9.16
CA ASN A 105 -0.74 3.46 9.26
C ASN A 105 -0.91 4.97 9.52
N PRO A 106 -0.49 5.47 10.71
CA PRO A 106 -0.58 6.89 11.06
C PRO A 106 0.21 7.81 10.10
N TYR A 107 1.29 7.31 9.50
CA TYR A 107 2.09 8.11 8.55
C TYR A 107 1.38 8.40 7.22
N LEU A 108 0.23 7.79 6.95
CA LEU A 108 -0.61 8.16 5.81
C LEU A 108 -1.54 9.34 6.10
N SER A 109 -1.73 9.72 7.37
CA SER A 109 -2.65 10.78 7.77
C SER A 109 -2.16 12.16 7.36
N ALA A 110 -3.09 13.12 7.28
CA ALA A 110 -2.79 14.52 6.99
C ALA A 110 -1.80 15.13 8.00
N GLY A 111 -1.86 14.71 9.27
CA GLY A 111 -0.92 15.13 10.32
C GLY A 111 0.54 14.76 10.07
N ALA A 112 0.79 13.76 9.23
CA ALA A 112 2.13 13.35 8.81
C ALA A 112 2.50 13.82 7.39
N GLY A 113 1.71 14.73 6.81
CA GLY A 113 1.91 15.23 5.44
C GLY A 113 1.28 14.37 4.34
N GLY A 114 0.48 13.36 4.72
CA GLY A 114 -0.29 12.51 3.80
C GLY A 114 -1.73 13.03 3.60
N SER A 115 -2.68 12.11 3.46
CA SER A 115 -4.11 12.40 3.34
C SER A 115 -4.91 11.42 4.19
N ASP A 116 -5.86 11.93 4.97
CA ASP A 116 -6.77 11.10 5.77
C ASP A 116 -7.73 10.24 4.94
N MET A 117 -7.74 10.45 3.63
CA MET A 117 -8.56 9.70 2.69
C MET A 117 -7.75 8.78 1.76
N ALA A 118 -6.42 8.88 1.78
CA ALA A 118 -5.56 8.04 0.96
C ALA A 118 -5.62 6.58 1.41
N ARG A 119 -5.60 5.66 0.45
CA ARG A 119 -5.55 4.22 0.73
C ARG A 119 -4.77 3.49 -0.36
N PHE A 120 -4.21 2.35 0.02
CA PHE A 120 -3.45 1.52 -0.91
C PHE A 120 -3.91 0.07 -0.79
N LEU A 121 -4.22 -0.54 -1.93
CA LEU A 121 -4.50 -1.96 -2.04
C LEU A 121 -3.25 -2.65 -2.58
N LEU A 122 -2.76 -3.62 -1.82
CA LEU A 122 -1.53 -4.34 -2.11
C LEU A 122 -1.83 -5.81 -2.39
N ALA A 123 -1.23 -6.34 -3.44
CA ALA A 123 -1.23 -7.78 -3.71
C ALA A 123 -0.19 -8.49 -2.83
N ARG A 124 -0.28 -9.82 -2.74
CA ARG A 124 0.73 -10.63 -2.04
C ARG A 124 2.13 -10.49 -2.68
N ASN A 125 2.18 -10.39 -3.99
CA ASN A 125 3.42 -10.31 -4.77
C ASN A 125 3.73 -8.88 -5.23
N HIS A 126 3.45 -7.87 -4.38
CA HIS A 126 3.78 -6.48 -4.70
C HIS A 126 5.29 -6.27 -4.84
N ALA A 127 5.66 -5.32 -5.68
CA ALA A 127 7.05 -5.00 -6.00
C ALA A 127 7.75 -4.08 -4.99
N ILE A 128 7.13 -3.78 -3.86
CA ILE A 128 7.78 -3.04 -2.76
C ILE A 128 8.62 -4.03 -1.96
N LYS A 129 9.93 -3.78 -1.86
CA LYS A 129 10.88 -4.66 -1.18
C LYS A 129 11.67 -3.89 -0.13
N ARG A 130 11.90 -4.56 1.00
CA ARG A 130 12.88 -4.13 2.00
C ARG A 130 14.22 -4.77 1.66
N ILE A 131 15.21 -3.94 1.39
CA ILE A 131 16.57 -4.36 1.07
C ILE A 131 17.41 -4.11 2.32
N VAL A 132 17.98 -5.17 2.88
CA VAL A 132 18.87 -5.11 4.04
C VAL A 132 20.29 -5.30 3.55
N ARG A 133 21.10 -4.24 3.62
CA ARG A 133 22.54 -4.31 3.30
C ARG A 133 23.36 -4.76 4.50
N GLN A 134 22.98 -4.29 5.70
CA GLN A 134 23.63 -4.61 6.96
C GLN A 134 22.57 -4.78 8.02
N GLY A 135 22.57 -5.95 8.65
CA GLY A 135 21.68 -6.21 9.80
C GLY A 135 22.06 -5.33 11.00
N VAL A 136 21.29 -5.43 12.07
CA VAL A 136 21.58 -4.69 13.30
C VAL A 136 22.83 -5.31 13.94
N GLU A 137 23.91 -4.54 13.98
CA GLU A 137 25.16 -4.88 14.67
C GLU A 137 25.31 -3.96 15.88
N THR A 138 25.54 -4.55 17.03
CA THR A 138 25.71 -3.81 18.28
C THR A 138 27.15 -3.90 18.75
N TYR A 139 27.72 -2.76 19.09
CA TYR A 139 29.08 -2.66 19.61
C TYR A 139 29.03 -2.04 21.00
N LEU A 140 29.72 -2.71 21.92
CA LEU A 140 30.03 -2.17 23.23
C LEU A 140 31.48 -1.67 23.23
N ARG A 141 31.71 -0.39 23.40
CA ARG A 141 33.05 0.15 23.62
C ARG A 141 33.35 0.11 25.11
N PRO A 142 34.32 -0.72 25.57
CA PRO A 142 34.68 -0.76 26.97
C PRO A 142 35.41 0.52 27.41
N TRP A 143 35.33 0.81 28.67
CA TRP A 143 35.80 2.01 29.34
C TRP A 143 37.22 2.49 28.94
N GLY A 144 38.15 1.74 28.52
CA GLY A 144 39.52 2.17 28.25
C GLY A 144 39.70 3.11 27.03
N MET A 145 38.68 3.27 26.21
CA MET A 145 38.73 4.12 24.99
C MET A 145 38.01 5.46 25.07
N SER A 146 37.37 5.75 26.20
CA SER A 146 36.70 7.03 26.45
C SER A 146 37.22 7.64 27.73
N ASN A 147 37.59 8.92 27.70
CA ASN A 147 38.07 9.67 28.87
C ASN A 147 36.99 9.86 29.94
N ASN A 148 35.75 9.42 29.75
CA ASN A 148 34.61 9.73 30.60
C ASN A 148 34.05 8.57 31.42
N ARG A 149 34.76 7.47 31.63
CA ARG A 149 34.30 6.31 32.43
C ARG A 149 32.89 5.80 32.09
N THR A 150 32.42 6.00 30.86
CA THR A 150 31.10 5.60 30.41
C THR A 150 31.19 4.47 29.38
N TYR A 151 30.23 3.55 29.44
CA TYR A 151 30.05 2.53 28.38
C TYR A 151 29.28 3.16 27.26
N LEU A 152 29.78 3.01 26.03
CA LEU A 152 29.09 3.43 24.81
C LEU A 152 28.51 2.21 24.11
N TYR A 153 27.17 2.16 24.03
CA TYR A 153 26.47 1.21 23.18
C TYR A 153 26.19 1.88 21.82
N GLN A 154 26.59 1.23 20.77
CA GLN A 154 26.35 1.68 19.39
C GLN A 154 25.66 0.57 18.63
N ALA A 155 24.56 0.88 17.97
CA ALA A 155 23.89 0.00 17.04
C ALA A 155 23.97 0.58 15.63
N ASN A 156 24.45 -0.21 14.68
CA ASN A 156 24.54 0.16 13.27
C ASN A 156 23.65 -0.78 12.45
N PHE A 157 22.88 -0.22 11.54
CA PHE A 157 22.15 -0.99 10.53
C PHE A 157 22.06 -0.17 9.25
N ARG A 158 21.88 -0.86 8.12
CA ARG A 158 21.67 -0.23 6.81
C ARG A 158 20.59 -1.01 6.08
N GLU A 159 19.45 -0.38 5.94
CA GLU A 159 18.32 -0.93 5.20
C GLU A 159 17.57 0.18 4.49
N GLU A 160 16.89 -0.19 3.43
CA GLU A 160 16.06 0.70 2.65
C GLU A 160 14.81 -0.03 2.16
N VAL A 161 13.69 0.69 2.08
CA VAL A 161 12.47 0.20 1.45
C VAL A 161 12.35 0.86 0.09
N VAL A 162 12.33 0.05 -0.95
CA VAL A 162 12.30 0.50 -2.35
C VAL A 162 11.10 -0.10 -3.05
N ALA A 163 10.40 0.72 -3.82
CA ALA A 163 9.44 0.26 -4.80
C ALA A 163 10.19 -0.02 -6.11
N LEU A 164 10.38 -1.29 -6.42
CA LEU A 164 11.08 -1.70 -7.65
C LEU A 164 10.20 -1.45 -8.88
N ASP A 165 8.89 -1.66 -8.75
CA ASP A 165 7.93 -1.54 -9.83
C ASP A 165 6.56 -1.10 -9.25
N TYR A 166 5.63 -0.72 -10.13
CA TYR A 166 4.24 -0.40 -9.81
C TYR A 166 3.38 -1.65 -9.58
N VAL A 167 3.87 -2.81 -9.98
CA VAL A 167 3.13 -4.09 -9.97
C VAL A 167 2.68 -4.47 -8.56
N GLY A 168 1.40 -4.86 -8.46
CA GLY A 168 0.79 -5.30 -7.21
C GLY A 168 0.40 -4.18 -6.25
N VAL A 169 0.32 -2.94 -6.72
CA VAL A 169 -0.10 -1.80 -5.92
C VAL A 169 -1.14 -0.99 -6.68
N ILE A 170 -2.27 -0.73 -6.04
CA ILE A 170 -3.28 0.25 -6.51
C ILE A 170 -3.42 1.30 -5.41
N GLY A 171 -3.22 2.55 -5.76
CA GLY A 171 -3.36 3.68 -4.84
C GLY A 171 -4.57 4.55 -5.16
N ALA A 172 -5.19 5.10 -4.12
CA ALA A 172 -6.20 6.13 -4.24
C ALA A 172 -5.83 7.28 -3.30
N THR A 173 -5.71 8.47 -3.85
CA THR A 173 -5.24 9.67 -3.11
C THR A 173 -6.29 10.25 -2.16
N GLY A 174 -7.56 9.83 -2.29
CA GLY A 174 -8.65 10.33 -1.46
C GLY A 174 -9.19 11.70 -1.86
N THR A 175 -8.66 12.33 -2.88
CA THR A 175 -9.25 13.55 -3.43
C THR A 175 -10.49 13.23 -4.26
N THR A 176 -11.59 13.88 -3.96
CA THR A 176 -12.69 14.04 -4.92
C THR A 176 -12.18 14.95 -6.03
N ALA A 177 -12.42 14.57 -7.27
CA ALA A 177 -12.10 15.42 -8.41
C ALA A 177 -12.87 16.72 -8.35
#